data_d58f2a103b62b35e0b421f9d548b414e
#
_entry.id   d58f2a103b62b35e0b421f9d548b414e
#
_cell.length_a   1.000
_cell.length_b   1.000
_cell.length_c   1.000
_cell.angle_alpha   90.00
_cell.angle_beta   90.00
_cell.angle_gamma   90.00
#
_symmetry.space_group_name_H-M   'P 1'
#
loop_
_entity.id
_entity.type
_entity.pdbx_description
1 polymer ?
#
loop_
_entity_poly.entity_id
_entity_poly.type
_entity_poly.pdbx_seq_one_letter_code
_entity_poly.pdbx_strand_id
1 'polypeptide(L)'
;AASDVYKRQVNTIKDVCSYDINFINSSGTIIASTNSARIGAFHEIGRKAAVTGTTIEVAESDNFTGTRQGINMPLYHEDRLLAVIGITGSPEKVRKYAFLAQRITSLLIREQELGQYSRHQADKKQFVISSLLHGDTQNPEYLLKCLKEFQIDPDTPKRLILIHTYPAASGQNYTDSVSGSVLSEHQIQNFFKTAGITLYTFRYPGDYLAVADNSGFSALSGTLHNFAKKHADTLAIAVGRSVSLYQLGLSLTTAETALRSLSFHQPSTDNICAENYAVFDDLTLEIVLSSVSPEDREEFSGKTIRQLSSDEKELLRTYFSLEMSLADTAEKLFLHKNTLQYKLNHIYKKCGLNPRKFRDAILLYLALEIE
;
A
#
# COMPACT_ATOMS: atom_id res chain seq x y z
N ALA A 1 20.34 19.89 -8.11
CA ALA A 1 18.94 19.74 -7.62
C ALA A 1 18.09 21.01 -7.84
N ALA A 2 18.35 22.17 -7.20
CA ALA A 2 17.51 23.37 -7.41
C ALA A 2 17.59 23.92 -8.85
N SER A 3 18.77 23.88 -9.48
CA SER A 3 18.97 24.31 -10.88
C SER A 3 18.15 23.53 -11.90
N ASP A 4 17.93 22.23 -11.67
CA ASP A 4 17.18 21.40 -12.62
C ASP A 4 15.66 21.65 -12.55
N VAL A 5 15.18 22.06 -11.39
CA VAL A 5 13.80 22.50 -11.18
C VAL A 5 13.52 23.76 -11.99
N TYR A 6 14.38 24.79 -11.86
CA TYR A 6 14.21 26.04 -12.58
C TYR A 6 14.32 25.87 -14.10
N LYS A 7 15.19 24.95 -14.60
CA LYS A 7 15.29 24.64 -16.03
C LYS A 7 14.00 24.04 -16.59
N ARG A 8 13.37 23.11 -15.87
CA ARG A 8 12.07 22.54 -16.28
C ARG A 8 10.97 23.61 -16.27
N GLN A 9 10.96 24.46 -15.25
CA GLN A 9 9.97 25.51 -15.09
C GLN A 9 10.04 26.56 -16.21
N VAL A 10 11.24 26.98 -16.61
CA VAL A 10 11.45 27.94 -17.71
C VAL A 10 10.76 27.45 -18.99
N ASN A 11 10.93 26.20 -19.36
CA ASN A 11 10.32 25.64 -20.57
C ASN A 11 8.79 25.55 -20.46
N THR A 12 8.27 25.09 -19.33
CA THR A 12 6.82 24.98 -19.10
C THR A 12 6.13 26.37 -19.17
N ILE A 13 6.76 27.40 -18.62
CA ILE A 13 6.17 28.76 -18.63
C ILE A 13 6.30 29.38 -20.03
N LYS A 14 7.39 29.09 -20.76
CA LYS A 14 7.58 29.53 -22.17
C LYS A 14 6.47 29.03 -23.07
N ASP A 15 6.08 27.75 -22.93
CA ASP A 15 5.02 27.15 -23.73
C ASP A 15 3.67 27.86 -23.54
N VAL A 16 3.48 28.53 -22.39
CA VAL A 16 2.24 29.25 -22.07
C VAL A 16 2.29 30.71 -22.51
N CYS A 17 3.45 31.41 -22.43
CA CYS A 17 3.48 32.85 -22.61
C CYS A 17 4.24 33.37 -23.84
N SER A 18 4.99 32.53 -24.55
CA SER A 18 5.79 32.88 -25.74
C SER A 18 6.82 34.00 -25.53
N TYR A 19 7.13 34.39 -24.28
CA TYR A 19 8.12 35.41 -23.92
C TYR A 19 9.41 34.76 -23.35
N ASP A 20 10.53 35.43 -23.48
CA ASP A 20 11.76 34.98 -22.85
C ASP A 20 11.70 35.18 -21.33
N ILE A 21 12.08 34.13 -20.60
CA ILE A 21 12.02 34.04 -19.14
C ILE A 21 13.42 33.73 -18.61
N ASN A 22 13.79 34.39 -17.52
CA ASN A 22 15.03 34.15 -16.81
C ASN A 22 14.72 33.91 -15.33
N PHE A 23 15.45 33.00 -14.71
CA PHE A 23 15.56 32.88 -13.26
C PHE A 23 16.93 33.41 -12.84
N ILE A 24 16.95 34.34 -11.92
CA ILE A 24 18.15 35.11 -11.51
C ILE A 24 18.32 34.88 -10.01
N ASN A 25 19.52 34.55 -9.58
CA ASN A 25 19.82 34.36 -8.15
C ASN A 25 20.00 35.69 -7.43
N SER A 26 20.19 35.66 -6.10
CA SER A 26 20.41 36.88 -5.28
C SER A 26 21.67 37.69 -5.65
N SER A 27 22.67 37.07 -6.28
CA SER A 27 23.86 37.75 -6.78
C SER A 27 23.67 38.44 -8.14
N GLY A 28 22.53 38.26 -8.80
CA GLY A 28 22.22 38.79 -10.11
C GLY A 28 22.67 37.92 -11.26
N THR A 29 23.04 36.64 -11.02
CA THR A 29 23.43 35.71 -12.07
C THR A 29 22.22 34.96 -12.59
N ILE A 30 22.04 34.84 -13.89
CA ILE A 30 20.98 34.06 -14.54
C ILE A 30 21.30 32.55 -14.37
N ILE A 31 20.49 31.85 -13.60
CA ILE A 31 20.66 30.42 -13.29
C ILE A 31 19.88 29.51 -14.23
N ALA A 32 18.80 30.01 -14.82
CA ALA A 32 18.03 29.33 -15.86
C ALA A 32 17.39 30.34 -16.81
N SER A 33 17.28 30.02 -18.07
CA SER A 33 16.76 30.91 -19.12
C SER A 33 16.16 30.14 -20.27
N THR A 34 15.11 30.66 -20.91
CA THR A 34 14.60 30.18 -22.22
C THR A 34 15.63 30.38 -23.33
N ASN A 35 16.53 31.32 -23.18
CA ASN A 35 17.69 31.55 -24.04
C ASN A 35 18.96 31.04 -23.33
N SER A 36 19.42 29.87 -23.71
CA SER A 36 20.57 29.21 -23.08
C SER A 36 21.87 30.06 -23.09
N ALA A 37 22.05 30.93 -24.08
CA ALA A 37 23.21 31.82 -24.18
C ALA A 37 23.25 32.85 -23.05
N ARG A 38 22.17 33.06 -22.31
CA ARG A 38 22.09 33.99 -21.18
C ARG A 38 22.41 33.36 -19.83
N ILE A 39 22.46 32.04 -19.75
CA ILE A 39 22.78 31.36 -18.49
C ILE A 39 24.21 31.69 -18.07
N GLY A 40 24.38 32.09 -16.81
CA GLY A 40 25.66 32.54 -16.25
C GLY A 40 25.93 34.05 -16.42
N ALA A 41 25.18 34.74 -17.28
CA ALA A 41 25.33 36.18 -17.46
C ALA A 41 24.78 36.96 -16.24
N PHE A 42 25.39 38.14 -16.02
CA PHE A 42 24.95 39.07 -14.97
C PHE A 42 23.71 39.87 -15.42
N HIS A 43 22.76 40.08 -14.51
CA HIS A 43 21.53 40.81 -14.75
C HIS A 43 21.34 41.88 -13.66
N GLU A 44 21.64 43.12 -13.96
CA GLU A 44 21.71 44.23 -12.99
C GLU A 44 20.38 44.45 -12.25
N ILE A 45 19.27 44.55 -12.99
CA ILE A 45 17.95 44.77 -12.40
C ILE A 45 17.44 43.54 -11.64
N GLY A 46 17.83 42.35 -12.07
CA GLY A 46 17.53 41.10 -11.30
C GLY A 46 18.17 41.13 -9.92
N ARG A 47 19.46 41.59 -9.83
CA ARG A 47 20.12 41.80 -8.56
C ARG A 47 19.44 42.90 -7.73
N LYS A 48 19.06 44.02 -8.36
CA LYS A 48 18.36 45.10 -7.67
C LYS A 48 17.02 44.65 -7.10
N ALA A 49 16.22 43.91 -7.87
CA ALA A 49 14.96 43.35 -7.42
C ALA A 49 15.17 42.34 -6.26
N ALA A 50 16.24 41.53 -6.30
CA ALA A 50 16.61 40.63 -5.22
C ALA A 50 16.92 41.36 -3.91
N VAL A 51 17.64 42.47 -3.99
CA VAL A 51 18.07 43.28 -2.80
C VAL A 51 16.91 44.10 -2.25
N THR A 52 16.10 44.74 -3.11
CA THR A 52 14.97 45.56 -2.68
C THR A 52 13.73 44.78 -2.27
N GLY A 53 13.65 43.54 -2.69
CA GLY A 53 12.44 42.68 -2.45
C GLY A 53 11.22 43.14 -3.22
N THR A 54 11.36 44.03 -4.20
CA THR A 54 10.25 44.63 -4.94
C THR A 54 10.31 44.29 -6.42
N THR A 55 9.15 44.22 -7.07
CA THR A 55 9.05 44.07 -8.52
C THR A 55 9.59 45.35 -9.21
N ILE A 56 10.48 45.19 -10.17
CA ILE A 56 11.05 46.28 -10.95
C ILE A 56 10.70 46.09 -12.41
N GLU A 57 10.08 47.12 -12.98
CA GLU A 57 9.77 47.20 -14.40
C GLU A 57 10.86 48.01 -15.11
N VAL A 58 11.25 47.56 -16.31
CA VAL A 58 12.29 48.20 -17.15
C VAL A 58 11.64 48.61 -18.45
N ALA A 59 11.69 49.90 -18.75
CA ALA A 59 11.21 50.50 -19.98
C ALA A 59 12.23 50.34 -21.11
N GLU A 60 11.82 50.56 -22.34
CA GLU A 60 12.72 50.47 -23.52
C GLU A 60 13.81 51.54 -23.52
N SER A 61 13.56 52.70 -22.86
CA SER A 61 14.50 53.80 -22.71
C SER A 61 15.56 53.55 -21.66
N ASP A 62 15.41 52.54 -20.80
CA ASP A 62 16.30 52.26 -19.69
C ASP A 62 17.54 51.45 -20.15
N ASN A 63 18.71 51.83 -19.69
CA ASN A 63 19.94 51.15 -20.05
C ASN A 63 20.64 50.57 -18.80
N PHE A 64 20.47 49.26 -18.60
CA PHE A 64 21.08 48.53 -17.49
C PHE A 64 21.87 47.32 -18.00
N THR A 65 22.99 47.01 -17.33
CA THR A 65 23.91 45.94 -17.74
C THR A 65 23.21 44.60 -17.74
N GLY A 66 23.20 43.92 -18.89
CA GLY A 66 22.62 42.56 -19.07
C GLY A 66 21.10 42.54 -18.97
N THR A 67 20.41 43.65 -18.81
CA THR A 67 18.97 43.76 -18.68
C THR A 67 18.33 44.16 -20.01
N ARG A 68 17.16 43.62 -20.30
CA ARG A 68 16.29 44.02 -21.42
C ARG A 68 14.98 44.54 -20.87
N GLN A 69 14.23 45.28 -21.71
CA GLN A 69 12.87 45.71 -21.37
C GLN A 69 12.06 44.55 -20.84
N GLY A 70 11.38 44.72 -19.70
CA GLY A 70 10.63 43.67 -19.06
C GLY A 70 10.26 43.90 -17.62
N ILE A 71 9.86 42.81 -16.94
CA ILE A 71 9.53 42.81 -15.50
C ILE A 71 10.45 41.85 -14.79
N ASN A 72 10.96 42.27 -13.64
CA ASN A 72 11.79 41.47 -12.72
C ASN A 72 11.07 41.35 -11.39
N MET A 73 10.55 40.16 -11.06
CA MET A 73 9.71 39.91 -9.90
C MET A 73 10.41 38.94 -8.93
N PRO A 74 10.66 39.31 -7.67
CA PRO A 74 11.25 38.43 -6.70
C PRO A 74 10.26 37.29 -6.32
N LEU A 75 10.79 36.08 -6.20
CA LEU A 75 10.07 34.88 -5.80
C LEU A 75 10.50 34.52 -4.38
N TYR A 76 9.56 34.51 -3.46
CA TYR A 76 9.78 34.12 -2.06
C TYR A 76 9.09 32.80 -1.73
N HIS A 77 9.70 32.09 -0.78
CA HIS A 77 9.10 30.94 -0.11
C HIS A 77 9.50 30.98 1.36
N GLU A 78 8.54 30.95 2.29
CA GLU A 78 8.76 31.07 3.74
C GLU A 78 9.70 32.21 4.10
N ASP A 79 9.41 33.40 3.58
CA ASP A 79 10.19 34.64 3.76
C ASP A 79 11.63 34.63 3.23
N ARG A 80 12.05 33.55 2.57
CA ARG A 80 13.35 33.42 1.92
C ARG A 80 13.26 33.71 0.43
N LEU A 81 14.11 34.62 -0.07
CA LEU A 81 14.24 34.85 -1.51
C LEU A 81 14.84 33.59 -2.18
N LEU A 82 14.12 33.00 -3.11
CA LEU A 82 14.57 31.86 -3.90
C LEU A 82 15.26 32.28 -5.20
N ALA A 83 14.64 33.19 -5.93
CA ALA A 83 15.13 33.69 -7.21
C ALA A 83 14.38 34.99 -7.57
N VAL A 84 14.80 35.64 -8.64
CA VAL A 84 14.04 36.70 -9.31
C VAL A 84 13.62 36.14 -10.68
N ILE A 85 12.33 36.25 -11.01
CA ILE A 85 11.80 35.89 -12.32
C ILE A 85 11.85 37.15 -13.19
N GLY A 86 12.64 37.12 -14.26
CA GLY A 86 12.68 38.14 -15.29
C GLY A 86 11.95 37.72 -16.53
N ILE A 87 10.98 38.54 -17.02
CA ILE A 87 10.28 38.29 -18.29
C ILE A 87 10.55 39.46 -19.23
N THR A 88 11.04 39.14 -20.44
CA THR A 88 11.39 40.13 -21.45
C THR A 88 10.14 40.50 -22.26
N GLY A 89 9.91 41.83 -22.43
CA GLY A 89 8.80 42.37 -23.21
C GLY A 89 8.23 43.65 -22.59
N SER A 90 7.33 44.35 -23.29
CA SER A 90 6.66 45.55 -22.75
C SER A 90 6.00 45.21 -21.41
N PRO A 91 6.30 45.98 -20.31
CA PRO A 91 5.74 45.71 -18.97
C PRO A 91 4.22 45.54 -18.96
N GLU A 92 3.50 46.35 -19.72
CA GLU A 92 2.03 46.26 -19.81
C GLU A 92 1.54 44.90 -20.34
N LYS A 93 2.29 44.32 -21.30
CA LYS A 93 1.92 43.05 -21.92
C LYS A 93 2.36 41.85 -21.09
N VAL A 94 3.53 41.94 -20.42
CA VAL A 94 4.13 40.79 -19.73
C VAL A 94 3.78 40.70 -18.24
N ARG A 95 3.20 41.72 -17.64
CA ARG A 95 2.86 41.77 -16.19
C ARG A 95 2.00 40.57 -15.75
N LYS A 96 0.95 40.28 -16.49
CA LYS A 96 0.08 39.14 -16.18
C LYS A 96 0.82 37.80 -16.24
N TYR A 97 1.78 37.64 -17.13
CA TYR A 97 2.58 36.41 -17.26
C TYR A 97 3.65 36.34 -16.15
N ALA A 98 4.17 37.46 -15.66
CA ALA A 98 5.06 37.47 -14.52
C ALA A 98 4.37 36.99 -13.25
N PHE A 99 3.15 37.44 -12.97
CA PHE A 99 2.35 36.96 -11.86
C PHE A 99 1.99 35.47 -12.02
N LEU A 100 1.62 35.04 -13.23
CA LEU A 100 1.32 33.63 -13.50
C LEU A 100 2.56 32.75 -13.29
N ALA A 101 3.71 33.17 -13.81
CA ALA A 101 4.99 32.48 -13.63
C ALA A 101 5.38 32.35 -12.16
N GLN A 102 5.25 33.43 -11.38
CA GLN A 102 5.49 33.41 -9.94
C GLN A 102 4.57 32.42 -9.24
N ARG A 103 3.28 32.42 -9.56
CA ARG A 103 2.28 31.54 -8.94
C ARG A 103 2.53 30.08 -9.24
N ILE A 104 2.78 29.75 -10.52
CA ILE A 104 3.10 28.38 -10.95
C ILE A 104 4.39 27.89 -10.27
N THR A 105 5.43 28.72 -10.26
CA THR A 105 6.71 28.36 -9.61
C THR A 105 6.53 28.09 -8.12
N SER A 106 5.79 28.94 -7.41
CA SER A 106 5.49 28.74 -5.98
C SER A 106 4.72 27.44 -5.72
N LEU A 107 3.75 27.11 -6.57
CA LEU A 107 2.99 25.83 -6.45
C LEU A 107 3.88 24.61 -6.68
N LEU A 108 4.74 24.63 -7.70
CA LEU A 108 5.64 23.52 -8.00
C LEU A 108 6.71 23.30 -6.90
N ILE A 109 7.22 24.38 -6.30
CA ILE A 109 8.14 24.28 -5.16
C ILE A 109 7.43 23.63 -3.97
N ARG A 110 6.23 24.10 -3.65
CA ARG A 110 5.43 23.54 -2.56
C ARG A 110 5.10 22.06 -2.79
N GLU A 111 4.76 21.67 -4.01
CA GLU A 111 4.50 20.27 -4.37
C GLU A 111 5.75 19.40 -4.16
N GLN A 112 6.91 19.88 -4.58
CA GLN A 112 8.18 19.19 -4.39
C GLN A 112 8.53 19.00 -2.91
N GLU A 113 8.35 20.03 -2.08
CA GLU A 113 8.59 19.95 -0.64
C GLU A 113 7.65 18.95 0.04
N LEU A 114 6.35 18.97 -0.30
CA LEU A 114 5.39 18.00 0.19
C LEU A 114 5.79 16.58 -0.22
N GLY A 115 6.25 16.39 -1.45
CA GLY A 115 6.75 15.10 -1.93
C GLY A 115 8.00 14.61 -1.18
N GLN A 116 8.95 15.51 -0.89
CA GLN A 116 10.15 15.17 -0.09
C GLN A 116 9.78 14.83 1.36
N TYR A 117 8.91 15.61 1.97
CA TYR A 117 8.41 15.34 3.33
C TYR A 117 7.70 13.98 3.40
N SER A 118 6.82 13.67 2.44
CA SER A 118 6.11 12.41 2.38
C SER A 118 7.07 11.20 2.25
N ARG A 119 8.09 11.30 1.40
CA ARG A 119 9.11 10.24 1.26
C ARG A 119 9.90 10.06 2.55
N HIS A 120 10.33 11.14 3.19
CA HIS A 120 11.06 11.07 4.45
C HIS A 120 10.23 10.42 5.57
N GLN A 121 8.91 10.68 5.62
CA GLN A 121 8.00 10.02 6.56
C GLN A 121 7.84 8.52 6.24
N ALA A 122 7.75 8.15 4.97
CA ALA A 122 7.70 6.75 4.55
C ALA A 122 8.98 5.99 4.93
N ASP A 123 10.16 6.58 4.70
CA ASP A 123 11.45 6.01 5.08
C ASP A 123 11.56 5.80 6.60
N LYS A 124 11.10 6.77 7.41
CA LYS A 124 11.04 6.63 8.87
C LYS A 124 10.13 5.48 9.31
N LYS A 125 8.94 5.36 8.73
CA LYS A 125 8.00 4.28 9.04
C LYS A 125 8.59 2.92 8.68
N GLN A 126 9.21 2.82 7.51
CA GLN A 126 9.91 1.60 7.08
C GLN A 126 11.04 1.22 8.04
N PHE A 127 11.85 2.19 8.45
CA PHE A 127 12.92 1.97 9.43
C PHE A 127 12.35 1.43 10.74
N VAL A 128 11.31 2.05 11.29
CA VAL A 128 10.69 1.62 12.56
C VAL A 128 10.17 0.19 12.46
N ILE A 129 9.36 -0.11 11.44
CA ILE A 129 8.78 -1.44 11.26
C ILE A 129 9.89 -2.48 11.06
N SER A 130 10.88 -2.21 10.20
CA SER A 130 12.00 -3.15 9.98
C SER A 130 12.79 -3.42 11.26
N SER A 131 13.10 -2.38 12.04
CA SER A 131 13.82 -2.53 13.32
C SER A 131 13.04 -3.38 14.32
N LEU A 132 11.72 -3.18 14.41
CA LEU A 132 10.84 -3.94 15.32
C LEU A 132 10.67 -5.40 14.87
N LEU A 133 10.65 -5.66 13.57
CA LEU A 133 10.49 -7.01 13.03
C LEU A 133 11.75 -7.87 13.22
N HIS A 134 12.94 -7.30 13.04
CA HIS A 134 14.19 -8.05 13.14
C HIS A 134 14.78 -8.09 14.55
N GLY A 135 14.25 -7.26 15.47
CA GLY A 135 14.76 -7.20 16.86
C GLY A 135 16.18 -6.63 16.97
N ASP A 136 16.78 -6.20 15.88
CA ASP A 136 18.11 -5.62 15.82
C ASP A 136 18.03 -4.13 15.52
N THR A 137 18.30 -3.32 16.51
CA THR A 137 18.23 -1.87 16.39
C THR A 137 19.62 -1.27 16.46
N GLN A 138 20.21 -0.99 15.33
CA GLN A 138 21.53 -0.33 15.26
C GLN A 138 21.50 1.11 15.86
N ASN A 139 20.30 1.71 15.99
CA ASN A 139 20.14 3.04 16.60
C ASN A 139 18.88 3.11 17.48
N PRO A 140 18.96 2.66 18.75
CA PRO A 140 17.82 2.64 19.67
C PRO A 140 17.26 4.03 19.97
N GLU A 141 18.12 5.05 20.08
CA GLU A 141 17.69 6.43 20.38
C GLU A 141 16.84 7.00 19.23
N TYR A 142 17.25 6.74 17.98
CA TYR A 142 16.49 7.18 16.81
C TYR A 142 15.16 6.43 16.70
N LEU A 143 15.13 5.13 17.01
CA LEU A 143 13.88 4.36 17.08
C LEU A 143 12.90 4.97 18.09
N LEU A 144 13.35 5.24 19.32
CA LEU A 144 12.51 5.86 20.35
C LEU A 144 11.99 7.24 19.93
N LYS A 145 12.84 8.03 19.25
CA LYS A 145 12.40 9.32 18.70
C LYS A 145 11.30 9.16 17.66
N CYS A 146 11.44 8.20 16.74
CA CYS A 146 10.44 7.92 15.72
C CYS A 146 9.14 7.38 16.33
N LEU A 147 9.20 6.49 17.32
CA LEU A 147 8.02 5.98 18.02
C LEU A 147 7.23 7.11 18.68
N LYS A 148 7.90 8.07 19.33
CA LYS A 148 7.27 9.27 19.88
C LYS A 148 6.62 10.14 18.79
N GLU A 149 7.31 10.34 17.66
CA GLU A 149 6.79 11.13 16.53
C GLU A 149 5.51 10.50 15.95
N PHE A 150 5.46 9.17 15.85
CA PHE A 150 4.29 8.43 15.38
C PHE A 150 3.24 8.15 16.46
N GLN A 151 3.46 8.62 17.70
CA GLN A 151 2.56 8.42 18.85
C GLN A 151 2.34 6.93 19.17
N ILE A 152 3.38 6.10 19.02
CA ILE A 152 3.34 4.69 19.37
C ILE A 152 3.81 4.51 20.80
N ASP A 153 2.92 4.05 21.65
CA ASP A 153 3.24 3.68 23.03
C ASP A 153 3.92 2.30 23.06
N PRO A 154 5.19 2.18 23.50
CA PRO A 154 5.90 0.91 23.51
C PRO A 154 5.39 -0.07 24.58
N ASP A 155 4.69 0.40 25.63
CA ASP A 155 4.26 -0.40 26.75
C ASP A 155 2.91 -1.11 26.51
N THR A 156 2.17 -0.68 25.49
CA THR A 156 0.90 -1.32 25.11
C THR A 156 1.12 -2.47 24.12
N PRO A 157 0.43 -3.61 24.29
CA PRO A 157 0.51 -4.71 23.33
C PRO A 157 0.05 -4.29 21.93
N LYS A 158 0.75 -4.79 20.91
CA LYS A 158 0.51 -4.47 19.49
C LYS A 158 0.12 -5.72 18.70
N ARG A 159 -0.57 -5.49 17.61
CA ARG A 159 -0.83 -6.48 16.56
C ARG A 159 -0.29 -5.98 15.23
N LEU A 160 0.24 -6.90 14.45
CA LEU A 160 0.58 -6.63 13.07
C LEU A 160 -0.59 -7.02 12.18
N ILE A 161 -0.98 -6.10 11.31
CA ILE A 161 -1.96 -6.29 10.25
C ILE A 161 -1.18 -6.45 8.95
N LEU A 162 -1.41 -7.56 8.26
CA LEU A 162 -0.85 -7.87 6.96
C LEU A 162 -1.96 -7.77 5.92
N ILE A 163 -1.84 -6.83 4.99
CA ILE A 163 -2.71 -6.74 3.81
C ILE A 163 -1.92 -7.23 2.61
N HIS A 164 -2.35 -8.34 2.02
CA HIS A 164 -1.79 -8.89 0.80
C HIS A 164 -2.63 -8.47 -0.39
N THR A 165 -2.00 -7.91 -1.42
CA THR A 165 -2.70 -7.49 -2.65
C THR A 165 -2.43 -8.48 -3.77
N TYR A 166 -3.49 -8.90 -4.46
CA TYR A 166 -3.38 -9.76 -5.62
C TYR A 166 -3.13 -8.91 -6.89
N PRO A 167 -2.23 -9.35 -7.78
CA PRO A 167 -2.10 -8.70 -9.09
C PRO A 167 -3.44 -8.84 -9.83
N ALA A 168 -3.88 -7.77 -10.48
CA ALA A 168 -5.09 -7.82 -11.31
C ALA A 168 -4.98 -8.97 -12.32
N ALA A 169 -6.01 -9.82 -12.39
CA ALA A 169 -6.05 -10.96 -13.30
C ALA A 169 -5.76 -10.46 -14.73
N SER A 170 -4.66 -10.94 -15.30
CA SER A 170 -4.13 -10.52 -16.59
C SER A 170 -5.08 -10.88 -17.74
N GLY A 171 -5.96 -9.95 -18.08
CA GLY A 171 -6.85 -10.02 -19.24
C GLY A 171 -6.94 -8.70 -20.01
N GLN A 172 -6.31 -7.63 -19.53
CA GLN A 172 -6.28 -6.32 -20.18
C GLN A 172 -4.86 -5.78 -20.29
N ASN A 173 -4.57 -5.11 -21.40
CA ASN A 173 -3.27 -4.64 -21.85
C ASN A 173 -2.38 -4.02 -20.76
N TYR A 174 -1.08 -4.19 -20.85
CA TYR A 174 0.01 -3.74 -19.95
C TYR A 174 -0.05 -2.27 -19.51
N THR A 175 -0.87 -1.44 -20.15
CA THR A 175 -1.11 -0.03 -19.81
C THR A 175 -2.13 0.16 -18.67
N ASP A 176 -3.02 -0.83 -18.42
CA ASP A 176 -4.08 -0.70 -17.40
C ASP A 176 -3.66 -1.29 -16.03
N SER A 177 -2.64 -2.16 -16.00
CA SER A 177 -2.13 -2.76 -14.75
C SER A 177 -1.51 -1.73 -13.79
N VAL A 178 -0.95 -0.64 -14.34
CA VAL A 178 -0.39 0.46 -13.52
C VAL A 178 -1.52 1.26 -12.85
N SER A 179 -2.64 1.43 -13.55
CA SER A 179 -3.80 2.17 -12.99
C SER A 179 -4.54 1.37 -11.91
N GLY A 180 -4.65 0.05 -12.06
CA GLY A 180 -5.29 -0.83 -11.06
C GLY A 180 -4.49 -0.92 -9.76
N SER A 181 -3.15 -1.04 -9.84
CA SER A 181 -2.29 -1.06 -8.65
C SER A 181 -2.24 0.28 -7.92
N VAL A 182 -2.23 1.39 -8.65
CA VAL A 182 -2.24 2.75 -8.08
C VAL A 182 -3.55 3.05 -7.37
N LEU A 183 -4.69 2.63 -7.91
CA LEU A 183 -5.99 2.79 -7.27
C LEU A 183 -6.09 1.99 -5.97
N SER A 184 -5.60 0.75 -5.94
CA SER A 184 -5.60 -0.09 -4.73
C SER A 184 -4.68 0.47 -3.65
N GLU A 185 -3.50 0.99 -4.00
CA GLU A 185 -2.56 1.64 -3.08
C GLU A 185 -3.20 2.85 -2.40
N HIS A 186 -3.82 3.75 -3.16
CA HIS A 186 -4.49 4.92 -2.62
C HIS A 186 -5.66 4.56 -1.70
N GLN A 187 -6.41 3.51 -2.03
CA GLN A 187 -7.50 3.02 -1.19
C GLN A 187 -6.99 2.45 0.14
N ILE A 188 -5.88 1.70 0.14
CA ILE A 188 -5.24 1.17 1.35
C ILE A 188 -4.71 2.30 2.23
N GLN A 189 -4.03 3.30 1.65
CA GLN A 189 -3.52 4.45 2.39
C GLN A 189 -4.65 5.28 3.01
N ASN A 190 -5.74 5.52 2.27
CA ASN A 190 -6.93 6.18 2.79
C ASN A 190 -7.61 5.37 3.90
N PHE A 191 -7.66 4.05 3.76
CA PHE A 191 -8.16 3.17 4.79
C PHE A 191 -7.34 3.31 6.08
N PHE A 192 -6.02 3.21 6.04
CA PHE A 192 -5.15 3.40 7.21
C PHE A 192 -5.38 4.75 7.88
N LYS A 193 -5.48 5.82 7.09
CA LYS A 193 -5.76 7.17 7.60
C LYS A 193 -7.10 7.23 8.33
N THR A 194 -8.14 6.65 7.74
CA THR A 194 -9.50 6.64 8.32
C THR A 194 -9.59 5.75 9.57
N ALA A 195 -8.86 4.63 9.57
CA ALA A 195 -8.76 3.71 10.70
C ALA A 195 -7.83 4.20 11.82
N GLY A 196 -7.18 5.37 11.68
CA GLY A 196 -6.25 5.93 12.66
C GLY A 196 -4.93 5.17 12.76
N ILE A 197 -4.58 4.37 11.77
CA ILE A 197 -3.31 3.62 11.73
C ILE A 197 -2.21 4.53 11.21
N THR A 198 -1.29 4.93 12.08
CA THR A 198 -0.20 5.86 11.76
C THR A 198 1.06 5.15 11.27
N LEU A 199 1.35 3.95 11.79
CA LEU A 199 2.55 3.19 11.49
C LEU A 199 2.24 2.05 10.53
N TYR A 200 2.61 2.22 9.26
CA TYR A 200 2.48 1.22 8.20
C TYR A 200 3.57 1.40 7.15
N THR A 201 3.89 0.34 6.43
CA THR A 201 4.85 0.34 5.32
C THR A 201 4.44 -0.64 4.23
N PHE A 202 4.94 -0.42 3.02
CA PHE A 202 4.81 -1.37 1.92
C PHE A 202 6.00 -2.33 1.92
N ARG A 203 5.73 -3.62 1.75
CA ARG A 203 6.71 -4.69 1.57
C ARG A 203 6.51 -5.31 0.19
N TYR A 204 7.50 -5.16 -0.69
CA TYR A 204 7.47 -5.78 -2.01
C TYR A 204 7.28 -7.32 -1.90
N PRO A 205 6.51 -8.00 -2.79
CA PRO A 205 5.91 -7.47 -4.03
C PRO A 205 4.49 -6.87 -3.88
N GLY A 206 3.74 -7.11 -2.82
CA GLY A 206 2.35 -6.69 -2.75
C GLY A 206 1.76 -6.63 -1.34
N ASP A 207 2.60 -6.55 -0.31
CA ASP A 207 2.17 -6.55 1.08
C ASP A 207 2.21 -5.16 1.69
N TYR A 208 1.22 -4.86 2.53
CA TYR A 208 1.27 -3.74 3.46
C TYR A 208 1.31 -4.27 4.88
N LEU A 209 2.26 -3.79 5.65
CA LEU A 209 2.42 -4.10 7.06
C LEU A 209 1.98 -2.88 7.88
N ALA A 210 1.04 -3.07 8.78
CA ALA A 210 0.55 -2.02 9.65
C ALA A 210 0.55 -2.47 11.11
N VAL A 211 0.81 -1.52 12.02
CA VAL A 211 0.86 -1.80 13.46
C VAL A 211 -0.32 -1.12 14.14
N ALA A 212 -1.09 -1.88 14.90
CA ALA A 212 -2.24 -1.40 15.64
C ALA A 212 -2.14 -1.76 17.13
N ASP A 213 -2.73 -0.92 17.97
CA ASP A 213 -2.87 -1.20 19.40
C ASP A 213 -3.90 -2.30 19.65
N ASN A 214 -3.57 -3.21 20.57
CA ASN A 214 -4.50 -4.27 20.94
C ASN A 214 -5.73 -3.75 21.68
N SER A 215 -5.62 -2.64 22.42
CA SER A 215 -6.71 -2.08 23.24
C SER A 215 -7.94 -1.65 22.41
N GLY A 216 -7.72 -1.19 21.17
CA GLY A 216 -8.79 -0.80 20.23
C GLY A 216 -9.14 -1.84 19.18
N PHE A 217 -8.54 -3.03 19.24
CA PHE A 217 -8.59 -4.01 18.15
C PHE A 217 -10.01 -4.53 17.87
N SER A 218 -10.86 -4.70 18.88
CA SER A 218 -12.23 -5.20 18.67
C SER A 218 -13.05 -4.32 17.71
N ALA A 219 -12.96 -3.00 17.84
CA ALA A 219 -13.61 -2.06 16.93
C ALA A 219 -12.94 -2.03 15.56
N LEU A 220 -11.61 -2.10 15.53
CA LEU A 220 -10.82 -2.11 14.30
C LEU A 220 -11.05 -3.39 13.49
N SER A 221 -11.21 -4.55 14.14
CA SER A 221 -11.46 -5.85 13.50
C SER A 221 -12.67 -5.81 12.59
N GLY A 222 -13.80 -5.26 13.06
CA GLY A 222 -14.99 -5.10 12.23
C GLY A 222 -14.76 -4.17 11.02
N THR A 223 -13.96 -3.12 11.19
CA THR A 223 -13.61 -2.20 10.10
C THR A 223 -12.71 -2.88 9.07
N LEU A 224 -11.72 -3.68 9.53
CA LEU A 224 -10.84 -4.48 8.66
C LEU A 224 -11.63 -5.53 7.87
N HIS A 225 -12.53 -6.26 8.55
CA HIS A 225 -13.38 -7.26 7.92
C HIS A 225 -14.27 -6.65 6.81
N ASN A 226 -14.91 -5.52 7.10
CA ASN A 226 -15.74 -4.81 6.11
C ASN A 226 -14.91 -4.32 4.92
N PHE A 227 -13.69 -3.83 5.18
CA PHE A 227 -12.78 -3.39 4.11
C PHE A 227 -12.31 -4.56 3.26
N ALA A 228 -11.93 -5.68 3.88
CA ALA A 228 -11.60 -6.92 3.19
C ALA A 228 -12.74 -7.40 2.29
N LYS A 229 -13.94 -7.53 2.86
CA LYS A 229 -15.14 -7.96 2.12
C LYS A 229 -15.44 -7.09 0.91
N LYS A 230 -15.27 -5.76 1.04
CA LYS A 230 -15.48 -4.81 -0.06
C LYS A 230 -14.49 -5.00 -1.21
N HIS A 231 -13.30 -5.53 -0.93
CA HIS A 231 -12.19 -5.66 -1.87
C HIS A 231 -11.73 -7.13 -2.03
N ALA A 232 -12.67 -8.10 -1.94
CA ALA A 232 -12.38 -9.53 -1.92
C ALA A 232 -11.56 -10.02 -3.13
N ASP A 233 -11.78 -9.44 -4.32
CA ASP A 233 -11.07 -9.83 -5.54
C ASP A 233 -9.65 -9.27 -5.66
N THR A 234 -9.29 -8.31 -4.80
CA THR A 234 -8.03 -7.54 -4.97
C THR A 234 -7.08 -7.66 -3.79
N LEU A 235 -7.58 -8.01 -2.61
CA LEU A 235 -6.75 -8.13 -1.42
C LEU A 235 -7.26 -9.14 -0.40
N ALA A 236 -6.36 -9.60 0.45
CA ALA A 236 -6.67 -10.34 1.67
C ALA A 236 -6.04 -9.65 2.88
N ILE A 237 -6.67 -9.77 4.04
CA ILE A 237 -6.19 -9.18 5.29
C ILE A 237 -6.01 -10.28 6.34
N ALA A 238 -4.85 -10.32 6.94
CA ALA A 238 -4.54 -11.21 8.04
C ALA A 238 -3.99 -10.43 9.24
N VAL A 239 -4.38 -10.83 10.43
CA VAL A 239 -3.99 -10.17 11.68
C VAL A 239 -3.24 -11.15 12.57
N GLY A 240 -2.04 -10.75 13.00
CA GLY A 240 -1.23 -11.53 13.92
C GLY A 240 -1.70 -11.46 15.37
N ARG A 241 -1.17 -12.35 16.19
CA ARG A 241 -1.44 -12.35 17.63
C ARG A 241 -0.96 -11.08 18.32
N SER A 242 -1.55 -10.77 19.47
CA SER A 242 -1.13 -9.67 20.32
C SER A 242 0.21 -9.98 20.97
N VAL A 243 1.18 -9.05 20.87
CA VAL A 243 2.55 -9.18 21.41
C VAL A 243 3.04 -7.85 21.97
N SER A 244 4.11 -7.86 22.74
CA SER A 244 4.83 -6.63 23.07
C SER A 244 5.45 -6.02 21.81
N LEU A 245 5.62 -4.70 21.76
CA LEU A 245 6.14 -3.98 20.58
C LEU A 245 7.44 -4.57 20.05
N TYR A 246 8.36 -4.95 20.93
CA TYR A 246 9.68 -5.51 20.57
C TYR A 246 9.65 -6.99 20.12
N GLN A 247 8.46 -7.62 20.17
CA GLN A 247 8.22 -8.97 19.65
C GLN A 247 7.35 -8.94 18.38
N LEU A 248 7.31 -7.81 17.67
CA LEU A 248 6.45 -7.61 16.51
C LEU A 248 6.71 -8.66 15.39
N GLY A 249 7.94 -9.19 15.30
CA GLY A 249 8.27 -10.30 14.38
C GLY A 249 7.42 -11.54 14.60
N LEU A 250 7.08 -11.87 15.88
CA LEU A 250 6.19 -12.98 16.18
C LEU A 250 4.74 -12.69 15.71
N SER A 251 4.28 -11.43 15.83
CA SER A 251 2.97 -11.05 15.28
C SER A 251 2.95 -11.16 13.76
N LEU A 252 4.05 -10.83 13.06
CA LEU A 252 4.17 -11.02 11.61
C LEU A 252 4.08 -12.51 11.24
N THR A 253 4.86 -13.39 11.88
CA THR A 253 4.83 -14.83 11.60
C THR A 253 3.43 -15.41 11.76
N THR A 254 2.70 -14.98 12.78
CA THR A 254 1.32 -15.44 13.02
C THR A 254 0.33 -14.81 12.04
N ALA A 255 0.53 -13.56 11.59
CA ALA A 255 -0.27 -12.97 10.52
C ALA A 255 -0.05 -13.69 9.18
N GLU A 256 1.20 -14.07 8.86
CA GLU A 256 1.49 -14.88 7.66
C GLU A 256 0.85 -16.27 7.74
N THR A 257 0.76 -16.87 8.93
CA THR A 257 0.02 -18.12 9.14
C THR A 257 -1.48 -17.92 8.89
N ALA A 258 -2.05 -16.83 9.41
CA ALA A 258 -3.46 -16.48 9.17
C ALA A 258 -3.73 -16.16 7.69
N LEU A 259 -2.79 -15.52 6.99
CA LEU A 259 -2.93 -15.30 5.54
C LEU A 259 -2.94 -16.62 4.76
N ARG A 260 -2.05 -17.57 5.11
CA ARG A 260 -2.03 -18.88 4.48
C ARG A 260 -3.30 -19.67 4.74
N SER A 261 -3.95 -19.52 5.90
CA SER A 261 -5.20 -20.22 6.20
C SER A 261 -6.33 -19.83 5.26
N LEU A 262 -6.35 -18.60 4.73
CA LEU A 262 -7.33 -18.15 3.75
C LEU A 262 -7.29 -18.91 2.42
N SER A 263 -6.14 -19.51 2.09
CA SER A 263 -5.98 -20.31 0.87
C SER A 263 -6.68 -21.66 0.94
N PHE A 264 -7.11 -22.12 2.12
CA PHE A 264 -7.84 -23.37 2.30
C PHE A 264 -9.34 -23.24 2.08
N HIS A 265 -9.86 -22.03 2.18
CA HIS A 265 -11.26 -21.72 1.95
C HIS A 265 -11.50 -21.27 0.51
N GLN A 266 -11.00 -22.04 -0.49
CA GLN A 266 -11.39 -21.79 -1.88
C GLN A 266 -12.89 -22.09 -2.04
N PRO A 267 -13.66 -21.21 -2.66
CA PRO A 267 -15.09 -21.42 -2.83
C PRO A 267 -15.31 -22.65 -3.71
N SER A 268 -15.88 -23.71 -3.14
CA SER A 268 -16.68 -24.62 -3.94
C SER A 268 -17.74 -23.80 -4.64
N THR A 269 -18.01 -24.07 -5.91
CA THR A 269 -18.74 -23.30 -6.92
C THR A 269 -20.10 -22.68 -6.51
N ASP A 270 -20.56 -22.86 -5.28
CA ASP A 270 -21.84 -22.37 -4.77
C ASP A 270 -21.78 -21.40 -3.58
N ASN A 271 -20.60 -21.09 -3.01
CA ASN A 271 -20.44 -20.11 -1.93
C ASN A 271 -19.62 -18.89 -2.38
N ILE A 272 -20.32 -17.80 -2.70
CA ILE A 272 -19.82 -16.53 -3.25
C ILE A 272 -19.04 -15.67 -2.22
N CYS A 273 -18.68 -16.18 -1.06
CA CYS A 273 -17.90 -15.48 -0.05
C CYS A 273 -16.66 -16.28 0.32
N ALA A 274 -15.60 -16.17 -0.47
CA ALA A 274 -14.26 -16.46 0.04
C ALA A 274 -13.98 -15.47 1.18
N GLU A 275 -13.78 -15.96 2.40
CA GLU A 275 -13.35 -15.12 3.51
C GLU A 275 -11.93 -14.67 3.25
N ASN A 276 -11.76 -13.41 2.88
CA ASN A 276 -10.46 -12.78 2.66
C ASN A 276 -9.95 -12.03 3.90
N TYR A 277 -10.44 -12.43 5.08
CA TYR A 277 -10.07 -11.87 6.37
C TYR A 277 -9.85 -12.98 7.40
N ALA A 278 -8.70 -12.99 8.07
CA ALA A 278 -8.41 -13.91 9.14
C ALA A 278 -7.68 -13.25 10.31
N VAL A 279 -8.03 -13.65 11.54
CA VAL A 279 -7.32 -13.27 12.75
C VAL A 279 -6.69 -14.53 13.34
N PHE A 280 -5.39 -14.49 13.64
CA PHE A 280 -4.67 -15.68 14.12
C PHE A 280 -5.27 -16.28 15.39
N ASP A 281 -5.78 -15.45 16.30
CA ASP A 281 -6.34 -15.93 17.56
C ASP A 281 -7.64 -16.75 17.38
N ASP A 282 -8.31 -16.62 16.24
CA ASP A 282 -9.53 -17.36 15.91
C ASP A 282 -9.24 -18.71 15.24
N LEU A 283 -7.98 -18.94 14.83
CA LEU A 283 -7.55 -20.16 14.15
C LEU A 283 -7.24 -21.27 15.15
N THR A 284 -7.57 -22.50 14.78
CA THR A 284 -7.25 -23.71 15.54
C THR A 284 -6.59 -24.77 14.64
N LEU A 285 -7.37 -25.48 13.86
CA LEU A 285 -6.89 -26.49 12.94
C LEU A 285 -6.05 -25.90 11.82
N GLU A 286 -6.41 -24.74 11.33
CA GLU A 286 -5.76 -23.99 10.25
C GLU A 286 -4.29 -23.68 10.58
N ILE A 287 -3.94 -23.51 11.88
CA ILE A 287 -2.55 -23.32 12.31
C ILE A 287 -1.68 -24.50 11.91
N VAL A 288 -2.20 -25.73 12.09
CA VAL A 288 -1.48 -26.96 11.73
C VAL A 288 -1.49 -27.15 10.22
N LEU A 289 -2.65 -27.01 9.58
CA LEU A 289 -2.80 -27.19 8.14
C LEU A 289 -1.97 -26.19 7.32
N SER A 290 -1.88 -24.93 7.77
CA SER A 290 -1.07 -23.89 7.10
C SER A 290 0.44 -24.17 7.12
N SER A 291 0.91 -25.06 7.98
CA SER A 291 2.32 -25.47 8.04
C SER A 291 2.69 -26.63 7.11
N VAL A 292 1.69 -27.30 6.52
CA VAL A 292 1.91 -28.40 5.57
C VAL A 292 2.31 -27.83 4.20
N SER A 293 3.40 -28.34 3.62
CA SER A 293 3.85 -27.91 2.30
C SER A 293 2.86 -28.27 1.18
N PRO A 294 2.84 -27.53 0.06
CA PRO A 294 1.98 -27.86 -1.07
C PRO A 294 2.22 -29.29 -1.58
N GLU A 295 3.47 -29.76 -1.61
CA GLU A 295 3.85 -31.08 -2.04
C GLU A 295 3.30 -32.15 -1.10
N ASP A 296 3.42 -31.97 0.23
CA ASP A 296 2.88 -32.89 1.23
C ASP A 296 1.36 -32.94 1.19
N ARG A 297 0.68 -31.82 0.88
CA ARG A 297 -0.77 -31.76 0.70
C ARG A 297 -1.21 -32.60 -0.50
N GLU A 298 -0.54 -32.42 -1.64
CA GLU A 298 -0.86 -33.19 -2.85
C GLU A 298 -0.64 -34.68 -2.62
N GLU A 299 0.45 -35.08 -1.95
CA GLU A 299 0.72 -36.46 -1.60
C GLU A 299 -0.34 -37.03 -0.65
N PHE A 300 -0.72 -36.26 0.39
CA PHE A 300 -1.71 -36.68 1.37
C PHE A 300 -3.11 -36.83 0.74
N SER A 301 -3.55 -35.84 -0.04
CA SER A 301 -4.80 -35.90 -0.81
C SER A 301 -4.78 -37.07 -1.83
N GLY A 302 -3.63 -37.27 -2.47
CA GLY A 302 -3.42 -38.39 -3.39
C GLY A 302 -3.63 -39.75 -2.77
N LYS A 303 -3.18 -39.95 -1.53
CA LYS A 303 -3.31 -41.19 -0.77
C LYS A 303 -4.69 -41.38 -0.13
N THR A 304 -5.49 -40.34 0.01
CA THR A 304 -6.73 -40.36 0.78
C THR A 304 -7.98 -40.20 -0.07
N ILE A 305 -8.15 -39.06 -0.75
CA ILE A 305 -9.42 -38.67 -1.40
C ILE A 305 -9.37 -38.56 -2.92
N ARG A 306 -8.22 -38.76 -3.57
CA ARG A 306 -8.05 -38.58 -5.03
C ARG A 306 -8.99 -39.45 -5.86
N GLN A 307 -9.37 -40.62 -5.34
CA GLN A 307 -10.24 -41.57 -6.05
C GLN A 307 -11.74 -41.26 -5.87
N LEU A 308 -12.09 -40.29 -5.02
CA LEU A 308 -13.44 -39.89 -4.73
C LEU A 308 -13.97 -38.91 -5.77
N SER A 309 -15.22 -39.06 -6.17
CA SER A 309 -15.91 -38.06 -6.99
C SER A 309 -16.28 -36.82 -6.15
N SER A 310 -16.58 -35.67 -6.83
CA SER A 310 -17.06 -34.46 -6.16
C SER A 310 -18.29 -34.73 -5.28
N ASP A 311 -19.24 -35.53 -5.73
CA ASP A 311 -20.43 -35.88 -4.96
C ASP A 311 -20.11 -36.71 -3.70
N GLU A 312 -19.10 -37.60 -3.78
CA GLU A 312 -18.65 -38.38 -2.63
C GLU A 312 -17.91 -37.52 -1.60
N LYS A 313 -17.14 -36.56 -2.05
CA LYS A 313 -16.48 -35.57 -1.18
C LYS A 313 -17.52 -34.69 -0.49
N GLU A 314 -18.51 -34.19 -1.22
CA GLU A 314 -19.59 -33.37 -0.66
C GLU A 314 -20.44 -34.14 0.35
N LEU A 315 -20.72 -35.43 0.07
CA LEU A 315 -21.37 -36.30 1.02
C LEU A 315 -20.55 -36.45 2.32
N LEU A 316 -19.23 -36.60 2.22
CA LEU A 316 -18.34 -36.66 3.39
C LEU A 316 -18.31 -35.35 4.14
N ARG A 317 -18.21 -34.19 3.47
CA ARG A 317 -18.29 -32.87 4.10
C ARG A 317 -19.59 -32.72 4.89
N THR A 318 -20.71 -33.07 4.29
CA THR A 318 -22.01 -33.05 4.97
C THR A 318 -22.06 -34.02 6.15
N TYR A 319 -21.49 -35.22 6.00
CA TYR A 319 -21.45 -36.22 7.06
C TYR A 319 -20.61 -35.78 8.26
N PHE A 320 -19.47 -35.18 8.03
CA PHE A 320 -18.60 -34.67 9.10
C PHE A 320 -19.15 -33.36 9.73
N SER A 321 -19.78 -32.49 8.96
CA SER A 321 -20.42 -31.27 9.51
C SER A 321 -21.60 -31.57 10.43
N LEU A 322 -22.17 -32.75 10.32
CA LEU A 322 -23.26 -33.28 11.18
C LEU A 322 -22.75 -34.30 12.20
N GLU A 323 -21.51 -34.15 12.67
CA GLU A 323 -20.92 -34.97 13.73
C GLU A 323 -21.01 -36.49 13.45
N MET A 324 -20.91 -36.89 12.18
CA MET A 324 -21.02 -38.26 11.72
C MET A 324 -22.40 -38.92 12.04
N SER A 325 -23.43 -38.12 12.27
CA SER A 325 -24.80 -38.61 12.48
C SER A 325 -25.40 -39.15 11.19
N LEU A 326 -25.67 -40.44 11.15
CA LEU A 326 -26.32 -41.07 9.99
C LEU A 326 -27.78 -40.62 9.81
N ALA A 327 -28.47 -40.25 10.89
CA ALA A 327 -29.86 -39.82 10.83
C ALA A 327 -29.94 -38.41 10.20
N ASP A 328 -29.22 -37.45 10.78
CA ASP A 328 -29.25 -36.06 10.36
C ASP A 328 -28.66 -35.86 8.94
N THR A 329 -27.60 -36.63 8.60
CA THR A 329 -27.04 -36.63 7.25
C THR A 329 -28.00 -37.17 6.22
N ALA A 330 -28.72 -38.28 6.53
CA ALA A 330 -29.69 -38.83 5.63
C ALA A 330 -30.88 -37.87 5.41
N GLU A 331 -31.33 -37.20 6.46
CA GLU A 331 -32.38 -36.17 6.39
C GLU A 331 -31.92 -34.97 5.53
N LYS A 332 -30.73 -34.40 5.82
CA LYS A 332 -30.21 -33.26 5.10
C LYS A 332 -29.97 -33.50 3.61
N LEU A 333 -29.55 -34.73 3.26
CA LEU A 333 -29.31 -35.15 1.86
C LEU A 333 -30.54 -35.76 1.19
N PHE A 334 -31.70 -35.78 1.85
CA PHE A 334 -32.94 -36.41 1.35
C PHE A 334 -32.74 -37.87 0.94
N LEU A 335 -31.93 -38.63 1.71
CA LEU A 335 -31.62 -40.02 1.46
C LEU A 335 -32.24 -40.93 2.53
N HIS A 336 -32.58 -42.18 2.14
CA HIS A 336 -32.85 -43.17 3.14
C HIS A 336 -31.56 -43.59 3.88
N LYS A 337 -31.62 -43.87 5.17
CA LYS A 337 -30.46 -44.23 6.00
C LYS A 337 -29.62 -45.38 5.43
N ASN A 338 -30.29 -46.40 4.85
CA ASN A 338 -29.62 -47.52 4.22
C ASN A 338 -28.85 -47.12 2.94
N THR A 339 -29.38 -46.16 2.19
CA THR A 339 -28.71 -45.59 1.00
C THR A 339 -27.47 -44.84 1.40
N LEU A 340 -27.53 -44.04 2.47
CA LEU A 340 -26.35 -43.34 3.01
C LEU A 340 -25.28 -44.33 3.47
N GLN A 341 -25.67 -45.37 4.21
CA GLN A 341 -24.72 -46.41 4.63
C GLN A 341 -24.08 -47.15 3.44
N TYR A 342 -24.83 -47.41 2.39
CA TYR A 342 -24.30 -48.00 1.15
C TYR A 342 -23.26 -47.06 0.51
N LYS A 343 -23.58 -45.77 0.39
CA LYS A 343 -22.65 -44.75 -0.16
C LYS A 343 -21.38 -44.65 0.67
N LEU A 344 -21.44 -44.58 2.00
CA LEU A 344 -20.26 -44.55 2.88
C LEU A 344 -19.42 -45.84 2.76
N ASN A 345 -20.06 -47.01 2.60
CA ASN A 345 -19.36 -48.27 2.34
C ASN A 345 -18.70 -48.28 0.95
N HIS A 346 -19.32 -47.65 -0.04
CA HIS A 346 -18.72 -47.49 -1.37
C HIS A 346 -17.45 -46.60 -1.34
N ILE A 347 -17.50 -45.50 -0.61
CA ILE A 347 -16.33 -44.66 -0.36
C ILE A 347 -15.19 -45.45 0.29
N TYR A 348 -15.51 -46.24 1.33
CA TYR A 348 -14.52 -47.09 1.98
C TYR A 348 -13.86 -48.09 1.00
N LYS A 349 -14.65 -48.71 0.11
CA LYS A 349 -14.12 -49.65 -0.91
C LYS A 349 -13.20 -48.97 -1.92
N LYS A 350 -13.45 -47.68 -2.22
CA LYS A 350 -12.64 -46.90 -3.17
C LYS A 350 -11.30 -46.43 -2.56
N CYS A 351 -11.32 -45.80 -1.39
CA CYS A 351 -10.14 -45.18 -0.81
C CYS A 351 -9.47 -45.99 0.30
N GLY A 352 -10.07 -47.11 0.75
CA GLY A 352 -9.54 -47.93 1.83
C GLY A 352 -9.73 -47.35 3.23
N LEU A 353 -10.29 -46.13 3.37
CA LEU A 353 -10.53 -45.46 4.64
C LEU A 353 -12.01 -45.50 4.98
N ASN A 354 -12.36 -46.04 6.16
CA ASN A 354 -13.74 -46.16 6.60
C ASN A 354 -14.25 -44.89 7.28
N PRO A 355 -15.18 -44.11 6.69
CA PRO A 355 -15.64 -42.83 7.25
C PRO A 355 -16.29 -42.95 8.65
N ARG A 356 -16.67 -44.17 9.07
CA ARG A 356 -17.29 -44.45 10.37
C ARG A 356 -16.28 -44.87 11.45
N LYS A 357 -15.01 -45.06 11.12
CA LYS A 357 -13.94 -45.34 12.07
C LYS A 357 -13.19 -44.03 12.38
N PHE A 358 -13.08 -43.68 13.62
CA PHE A 358 -12.52 -42.40 14.08
C PHE A 358 -11.20 -42.06 13.40
N ARG A 359 -10.20 -42.98 13.40
CA ARG A 359 -8.88 -42.73 12.79
C ARG A 359 -8.96 -42.45 11.29
N ASP A 360 -9.79 -43.25 10.57
CA ASP A 360 -9.95 -43.11 9.11
C ASP A 360 -10.78 -41.85 8.78
N ALA A 361 -11.78 -41.54 9.62
CA ALA A 361 -12.60 -40.35 9.50
C ALA A 361 -11.76 -39.08 9.64
N ILE A 362 -10.80 -39.00 10.62
CA ILE A 362 -9.89 -37.88 10.76
C ILE A 362 -9.06 -37.73 9.48
N LEU A 363 -8.50 -38.79 8.92
CA LEU A 363 -7.69 -38.70 7.70
C LEU A 363 -8.51 -38.18 6.52
N LEU A 364 -9.74 -38.63 6.37
CA LEU A 364 -10.65 -38.13 5.34
C LEU A 364 -11.05 -36.69 5.57
N TYR A 365 -11.36 -36.31 6.81
CA TYR A 365 -11.71 -34.95 7.19
C TYR A 365 -10.55 -33.98 6.88
N LEU A 366 -9.34 -34.27 7.38
CA LEU A 366 -8.16 -33.45 7.13
C LEU A 366 -7.85 -33.33 5.62
N ALA A 367 -8.04 -34.41 4.86
CA ALA A 367 -7.80 -34.37 3.42
C ALA A 367 -8.81 -33.47 2.68
N LEU A 368 -10.05 -33.41 3.15
CA LEU A 368 -11.08 -32.51 2.61
C LEU A 368 -10.84 -31.04 2.97
N GLU A 369 -10.23 -30.78 4.14
CA GLU A 369 -9.90 -29.41 4.58
C GLU A 369 -8.69 -28.83 3.86
N ILE A 370 -7.77 -29.66 3.36
CA ILE A 370 -6.53 -29.18 2.69
C ILE A 370 -6.61 -29.26 1.16
N GLU A 371 -7.69 -29.79 0.59
CA GLU A 371 -7.92 -29.86 -0.85
C GLU A 371 -8.27 -28.47 -1.40
#